data_031c7bed45ec02afaa5ac8242fc92a47
#
_entry.id   031c7bed45ec02afaa5ac8242fc92a47
#
_cell.length_a   1.000
_cell.length_b   1.000
_cell.length_c   1.000
_cell.angle_alpha   90.00
_cell.angle_beta   90.00
_cell.angle_gamma   90.00
#
_symmetry.space_group_name_H-M   'P 1'
#
loop_
_entity.id
_entity.type
_entity.pdbx_description
1 polymer ?
#
loop_
_entity_poly.entity_id
_entity_poly.type
_entity_poly.pdbx_seq_one_letter_code
_entity_poly.pdbx_strand_id
1 'polypeptide(L)'
;MSILGSQLQPGSETFESNRAAMQAVVDDLHATLARTALGGSEAARAKHTARGKLLVRDRIDALLDPGSAFLEIAPLAAHGMYDDAVPAAGVVAGIGRVSGVECVIVANDATVKGGTYYPVTVKKHLRAQEIAEQNXLPCIYLVDSGGAFLPLQDEVFPDRDHFGRIFYNQANLSAQGIPQIACVMGSCTAGGAYVPAMSDETVIVREQGTIFLGGPPLVKAATGEVVTAEELGGADVHTRISGVADHMADNDLQALARVRAIIAQLNWRKPEAAMALQPVEEPLLPAHELYGVIPADTRKPYDVREVIARLVDGSRFDEFKPRYGATLVTGFAHLHGYPIGIIANNGILFSESALKGAHFIELCTQRNIPLVFLQNITGFMVGRKYEQGGIAKDGAKLVMAVACAKVPKFTVVIGGSFGAGNYGMCGRAYSPNFLWMWPNARIGVMGGEQAASVLATVKRDGIEAKGGQWPGEEEDAFKTPIRDQFEQQGHPYYASARLWDDGVIDPVDTRRVLALALSASLNAPPQQTRFGVFRM
;
A
#
# COMPACT_ATOMS: atom_id res chain seq x y z
N MET A 1 4.79 -12.47 29.89
CA MET A 1 4.12 -11.46 29.06
C MET A 1 2.80 -11.11 29.71
N SER A 2 2.61 -9.84 30.04
CA SER A 2 1.43 -9.42 30.78
C SER A 2 0.24 -9.20 29.83
N ILE A 3 -0.95 -9.39 30.39
CA ILE A 3 -2.19 -9.16 29.64
C ILE A 3 -2.58 -7.70 29.84
N LEU A 4 -2.81 -7.00 28.71
CA LEU A 4 -3.21 -5.61 28.76
C LEU A 4 -4.67 -5.50 29.17
N GLY A 5 -4.93 -4.63 30.15
CA GLY A 5 -6.28 -4.28 30.51
C GLY A 5 -6.76 -3.09 29.69
N SER A 6 -7.98 -2.66 29.96
CA SER A 6 -8.55 -1.51 29.27
C SER A 6 -9.15 -0.55 30.29
N GLN A 7 -8.87 0.73 30.08
CA GLN A 7 -9.54 1.81 30.82
C GLN A 7 -10.70 2.39 30.03
N LEU A 8 -10.94 1.86 28.84
CA LEU A 8 -12.02 2.31 27.98
C LEU A 8 -13.37 1.97 28.64
N GLN A 9 -14.29 2.91 28.56
CA GLN A 9 -15.65 2.72 29.10
C GLN A 9 -16.64 2.73 27.93
N PRO A 10 -16.95 1.55 27.37
CA PRO A 10 -17.78 1.51 26.15
C PRO A 10 -19.17 2.13 26.32
N GLY A 11 -19.67 2.23 27.55
CA GLY A 11 -20.97 2.88 27.78
C GLY A 11 -20.91 4.38 27.98
N SER A 12 -19.72 4.97 27.93
CA SER A 12 -19.58 6.39 28.21
C SER A 12 -19.96 7.26 27.01
N GLU A 13 -20.32 8.51 27.32
CA GLU A 13 -20.63 9.50 26.27
C GLU A 13 -19.41 9.77 25.41
N THR A 14 -18.22 9.82 26.01
CA THR A 14 -16.98 10.05 25.28
C THR A 14 -16.72 8.92 24.28
N PHE A 15 -16.85 7.68 24.73
CA PHE A 15 -16.66 6.53 23.84
C PHE A 15 -17.65 6.58 22.69
N GLU A 16 -18.93 6.85 22.99
CA GLU A 16 -19.96 6.85 21.96
C GLU A 16 -19.74 7.97 20.94
N SER A 17 -19.29 9.14 21.41
CA SER A 17 -18.97 10.24 20.50
C SER A 17 -17.82 9.87 19.57
N ASN A 18 -16.76 9.26 20.10
CA ASN A 18 -15.62 8.81 19.29
C ASN A 18 -16.05 7.73 18.32
N ARG A 19 -16.83 6.77 18.82
CA ARG A 19 -17.32 5.67 17.96
C ARG A 19 -18.15 6.19 16.80
N ALA A 20 -19.04 7.16 17.06
CA ALA A 20 -19.89 7.72 16.01
C ALA A 20 -19.06 8.44 14.95
N ALA A 21 -18.04 9.17 15.37
CA ALA A 21 -17.18 9.88 14.43
C ALA A 21 -16.39 8.91 13.54
N MET A 22 -15.83 7.85 14.15
CA MET A 22 -15.11 6.84 13.37
C MET A 22 -16.06 6.08 12.45
N GLN A 23 -17.25 5.74 12.96
CA GLN A 23 -18.23 5.02 12.14
C GLN A 23 -18.57 5.80 10.87
N ALA A 24 -18.69 7.13 10.98
CA ALA A 24 -19.03 7.95 9.83
C ALA A 24 -17.94 7.86 8.75
N VAL A 25 -16.66 7.94 9.12
CA VAL A 25 -15.60 7.86 8.12
C VAL A 25 -15.42 6.44 7.60
N VAL A 26 -15.69 5.42 8.42
CA VAL A 26 -15.64 4.03 7.97
C VAL A 26 -16.77 3.74 6.98
N ASP A 27 -17.99 4.23 7.26
CA ASP A 27 -19.12 4.06 6.34
C ASP A 27 -18.81 4.73 5.00
N ASP A 28 -18.22 5.93 5.02
CA ASP A 28 -17.83 6.60 3.79
C ASP A 28 -16.77 5.79 3.03
N LEU A 29 -15.82 5.21 3.76
CA LEU A 29 -14.79 4.38 3.13
C LEU A 29 -15.42 3.17 2.44
N HIS A 30 -16.32 2.48 3.13
CA HIS A 30 -16.98 1.30 2.56
C HIS A 30 -17.76 1.67 1.30
N ALA A 31 -18.49 2.80 1.34
CA ALA A 31 -19.25 3.25 0.18
C ALA A 31 -18.34 3.60 -0.99
N THR A 32 -17.23 4.27 -0.69
CA THR A 32 -16.27 4.66 -1.72
C THR A 32 -15.60 3.46 -2.35
N LEU A 33 -15.20 2.48 -1.54
CA LEU A 33 -14.61 1.25 -2.05
C LEU A 33 -15.60 0.46 -2.91
N ALA A 34 -16.87 0.43 -2.51
CA ALA A 34 -17.89 -0.27 -3.28
C ALA A 34 -18.10 0.36 -4.65
N ARG A 35 -18.11 1.69 -4.72
CA ARG A 35 -18.22 2.38 -6.00
C ARG A 35 -17.01 2.09 -6.89
N THR A 36 -15.82 2.17 -6.31
CA THR A 36 -14.58 1.92 -7.05
C THR A 36 -14.53 0.50 -7.61
N ALA A 37 -15.04 -0.45 -6.83
CA ALA A 37 -15.00 -1.87 -7.23
C ALA A 37 -15.84 -2.16 -8.46
N LEU A 38 -16.79 -1.28 -8.81
CA LEU A 38 -17.58 -1.47 -10.03
C LEU A 38 -16.73 -1.32 -11.29
N GLY A 39 -15.63 -0.58 -11.22
CA GLY A 39 -14.77 -0.35 -12.38
C GLY A 39 -15.39 0.68 -13.33
N GLY A 40 -15.46 0.35 -14.61
CA GLY A 40 -15.96 1.27 -15.62
C GLY A 40 -17.47 1.48 -15.53
N SER A 41 -18.00 2.27 -16.46
CA SER A 41 -19.42 2.58 -16.50
C SER A 41 -20.25 1.30 -16.74
N GLU A 42 -21.53 1.40 -16.42
CA GLU A 42 -22.45 0.27 -16.67
C GLU A 42 -22.41 -0.15 -18.14
N ALA A 43 -22.37 0.83 -19.05
CA ALA A 43 -22.30 0.54 -20.48
C ALA A 43 -21.00 -0.17 -20.85
N ALA A 44 -19.88 0.28 -20.29
CA ALA A 44 -18.59 -0.35 -20.55
C ALA A 44 -18.56 -1.78 -20.03
N ARG A 45 -19.11 -2.00 -18.83
CA ARG A 45 -19.16 -3.34 -18.25
C ARG A 45 -20.05 -4.27 -19.07
N ALA A 46 -21.21 -3.78 -19.52
CA ALA A 46 -22.12 -4.56 -20.34
C ALA A 46 -21.47 -4.94 -21.67
N LYS A 47 -20.76 -4.02 -22.30
CA LYS A 47 -20.05 -4.29 -23.56
C LYS A 47 -18.97 -5.35 -23.36
N HIS A 48 -18.26 -5.28 -22.24
CA HIS A 48 -17.20 -6.22 -21.91
C HIS A 48 -17.77 -7.64 -21.75
N THR A 49 -18.80 -7.78 -20.93
CA THR A 49 -19.37 -9.11 -20.66
C THR A 49 -20.12 -9.67 -21.88
N ALA A 50 -20.65 -8.81 -22.74
CA ALA A 50 -21.31 -9.27 -23.98
C ALA A 50 -20.33 -9.98 -24.91
N ARG A 51 -19.03 -9.73 -24.77
CA ARG A 51 -18.00 -10.42 -25.56
C ARG A 51 -17.62 -11.77 -24.95
N GLY A 52 -18.28 -12.19 -23.88
CA GLY A 52 -17.94 -13.42 -23.20
C GLY A 52 -16.76 -13.31 -22.25
N LYS A 53 -16.37 -12.09 -21.88
CA LYS A 53 -15.24 -11.85 -20.99
C LYS A 53 -15.71 -11.65 -19.57
N LEU A 54 -14.98 -12.17 -18.61
CA LEU A 54 -15.25 -11.91 -17.20
C LEU A 54 -14.77 -10.50 -16.82
N LEU A 55 -15.48 -9.87 -15.88
CA LEU A 55 -14.99 -8.63 -15.29
C LEU A 55 -13.74 -8.92 -14.48
N VAL A 56 -12.90 -7.88 -14.28
CA VAL A 56 -11.58 -8.08 -13.69
C VAL A 56 -11.65 -8.75 -12.31
N ARG A 57 -12.59 -8.35 -11.47
CA ARG A 57 -12.66 -8.94 -10.13
C ARG A 57 -13.20 -10.37 -10.17
N ASP A 58 -14.02 -10.70 -11.14
CA ASP A 58 -14.48 -12.08 -11.35
C ASP A 58 -13.33 -12.94 -11.87
N ARG A 59 -12.45 -12.38 -12.70
CA ARG A 59 -11.23 -13.07 -13.13
C ARG A 59 -10.38 -13.43 -11.92
N ILE A 60 -10.16 -12.46 -11.03
CA ILE A 60 -9.35 -12.68 -9.83
C ILE A 60 -10.00 -13.75 -8.94
N ASP A 61 -11.31 -13.64 -8.72
CA ASP A 61 -12.00 -14.63 -7.89
C ASP A 61 -11.86 -16.06 -8.45
N ALA A 62 -11.92 -16.20 -9.77
CA ALA A 62 -11.78 -17.51 -10.40
C ALA A 62 -10.34 -18.02 -10.34
N LEU A 63 -9.38 -17.11 -10.26
CA LEU A 63 -7.95 -17.47 -10.18
C LEU A 63 -7.57 -17.94 -8.78
N LEU A 64 -8.12 -17.31 -7.74
CA LEU A 64 -7.74 -17.58 -6.36
C LEU A 64 -8.25 -18.93 -5.87
N ASP A 65 -7.56 -19.50 -4.90
CA ASP A 65 -8.03 -20.70 -4.23
C ASP A 65 -9.38 -20.39 -3.57
N PRO A 66 -10.36 -21.31 -3.70
CA PRO A 66 -11.68 -21.05 -3.12
C PRO A 66 -11.62 -20.75 -1.64
N GLY A 67 -12.31 -19.69 -1.24
CA GLY A 67 -12.41 -19.30 0.17
C GLY A 67 -11.17 -18.62 0.72
N SER A 68 -10.14 -18.38 -0.10
CA SER A 68 -8.94 -17.71 0.37
C SER A 68 -9.07 -16.19 0.25
N ALA A 69 -8.25 -15.48 1.02
CA ALA A 69 -8.30 -14.03 1.07
C ALA A 69 -7.58 -13.39 -0.11
N PHE A 70 -8.00 -12.19 -0.46
CA PHE A 70 -7.30 -11.34 -1.42
C PHE A 70 -6.93 -10.05 -0.70
N LEU A 71 -5.64 -9.82 -0.48
CA LEU A 71 -5.15 -8.59 0.14
C LEU A 71 -4.94 -7.56 -0.97
N GLU A 72 -5.97 -6.77 -1.23
CA GLU A 72 -5.93 -5.80 -2.32
C GLU A 72 -5.02 -4.63 -1.98
N ILE A 73 -4.25 -4.17 -2.95
CA ILE A 73 -3.28 -3.09 -2.82
C ILE A 73 -3.86 -1.84 -3.47
N ALA A 74 -3.90 -0.75 -2.70
CA ALA A 74 -4.25 0.58 -3.20
C ALA A 74 -5.54 0.60 -4.04
N PRO A 75 -6.65 0.13 -3.49
CA PRO A 75 -7.90 0.14 -4.27
C PRO A 75 -8.38 1.55 -4.61
N LEU A 76 -7.94 2.58 -3.88
CA LEU A 76 -8.32 3.97 -4.16
C LEU A 76 -7.30 4.72 -5.02
N ALA A 77 -6.36 4.02 -5.64
CA ALA A 77 -5.39 4.67 -6.54
C ALA A 77 -6.13 5.47 -7.61
N ALA A 78 -5.65 6.68 -7.86
CA ALA A 78 -6.22 7.63 -8.82
C ALA A 78 -7.60 8.18 -8.43
N HIS A 79 -8.06 7.93 -7.20
CA HIS A 79 -9.34 8.47 -6.73
C HIS A 79 -9.32 10.00 -6.81
N GLY A 80 -10.33 10.58 -7.47
CA GLY A 80 -10.42 12.02 -7.61
C GLY A 80 -9.43 12.64 -8.59
N MET A 81 -8.60 11.82 -9.24
CA MET A 81 -7.66 12.31 -10.24
C MET A 81 -8.22 12.02 -11.64
N TYR A 82 -7.72 12.74 -12.64
CA TYR A 82 -8.13 12.52 -14.04
C TYR A 82 -9.65 12.61 -14.19
N ASP A 83 -10.25 13.64 -13.58
CA ASP A 83 -11.71 13.85 -13.55
C ASP A 83 -12.45 12.67 -12.90
N ASP A 84 -11.77 11.98 -11.98
CA ASP A 84 -12.30 10.81 -11.26
C ASP A 84 -12.79 9.71 -12.20
N ALA A 85 -12.12 9.58 -13.35
CA ALA A 85 -12.56 8.67 -14.41
C ALA A 85 -11.76 7.37 -14.47
N VAL A 86 -10.81 7.16 -13.53
CA VAL A 86 -9.92 6.01 -13.60
C VAL A 86 -9.94 5.26 -12.24
N PRO A 87 -11.07 4.68 -11.87
CA PRO A 87 -11.17 4.00 -10.58
C PRO A 87 -10.12 2.89 -10.44
N ALA A 88 -9.55 2.77 -9.25
CA ALA A 88 -8.48 1.83 -8.93
C ALA A 88 -7.29 1.96 -9.88
N ALA A 89 -7.14 3.14 -10.51
CA ALA A 89 -6.10 3.41 -11.52
C ALA A 89 -6.20 2.44 -12.71
N GLY A 90 -7.36 1.84 -12.94
CA GLY A 90 -7.57 0.93 -14.08
C GLY A 90 -6.88 -0.41 -13.95
N VAL A 91 -6.35 -0.71 -12.78
CA VAL A 91 -5.67 -1.99 -12.54
C VAL A 91 -5.95 -2.44 -11.12
N VAL A 92 -6.36 -3.69 -10.95
CA VAL A 92 -6.58 -4.28 -9.64
C VAL A 92 -5.34 -5.09 -9.30
N ALA A 93 -4.75 -4.81 -8.14
CA ALA A 93 -3.54 -5.50 -7.72
C ALA A 93 -3.67 -5.95 -6.27
N GLY A 94 -2.99 -7.04 -5.94
CA GLY A 94 -3.01 -7.54 -4.58
C GLY A 94 -2.29 -8.86 -4.45
N ILE A 95 -2.38 -9.43 -3.25
CA ILE A 95 -1.78 -10.72 -2.95
C ILE A 95 -2.90 -11.73 -2.70
N GLY A 96 -2.83 -12.85 -3.37
CA GLY A 96 -3.78 -13.92 -3.16
C GLY A 96 -3.12 -15.27 -3.33
N ARG A 97 -3.79 -16.29 -2.83
CA ARG A 97 -3.27 -17.66 -2.92
C ARG A 97 -3.80 -18.35 -4.16
N VAL A 98 -2.89 -18.85 -4.99
CA VAL A 98 -3.21 -19.57 -6.21
C VAL A 98 -2.52 -20.92 -6.12
N SER A 99 -3.30 -22.00 -6.16
CA SER A 99 -2.75 -23.36 -6.05
C SER A 99 -1.80 -23.49 -4.86
N GLY A 100 -2.17 -22.88 -3.73
CA GLY A 100 -1.41 -22.97 -2.49
C GLY A 100 -0.27 -21.98 -2.37
N VAL A 101 0.02 -21.19 -3.41
CA VAL A 101 1.16 -20.27 -3.43
C VAL A 101 0.67 -18.83 -3.33
N GLU A 102 1.24 -18.06 -2.42
CA GLU A 102 0.94 -16.63 -2.32
C GLU A 102 1.59 -15.92 -3.51
N CYS A 103 0.77 -15.22 -4.28
CA CYS A 103 1.21 -14.55 -5.52
C CYS A 103 0.77 -13.10 -5.52
N VAL A 104 1.58 -12.25 -6.16
CA VAL A 104 1.13 -10.90 -6.50
C VAL A 104 0.36 -11.01 -7.82
N ILE A 105 -0.84 -10.44 -7.83
CA ILE A 105 -1.71 -10.43 -9.00
C ILE A 105 -1.83 -8.99 -9.46
N VAL A 106 -1.62 -8.76 -10.76
CA VAL A 106 -1.78 -7.44 -11.40
C VAL A 106 -2.73 -7.65 -12.57
N ALA A 107 -3.93 -7.10 -12.46
CA ALA A 107 -4.99 -7.38 -13.43
C ALA A 107 -5.56 -6.09 -14.00
N ASN A 108 -5.42 -5.89 -15.31
CA ASN A 108 -5.97 -4.73 -15.99
C ASN A 108 -7.50 -4.77 -15.99
N ASP A 109 -8.11 -3.62 -15.79
CA ASP A 109 -9.56 -3.48 -15.91
C ASP A 109 -9.86 -2.79 -17.23
N ALA A 110 -10.20 -3.57 -18.25
CA ALA A 110 -10.45 -3.03 -19.58
C ALA A 110 -11.72 -2.18 -19.64
N THR A 111 -12.60 -2.28 -18.63
CA THR A 111 -13.78 -1.42 -18.59
C THR A 111 -13.46 0.00 -18.17
N VAL A 112 -12.22 0.23 -17.66
CA VAL A 112 -11.76 1.55 -17.26
C VAL A 112 -10.82 2.05 -18.35
N LYS A 113 -11.30 2.94 -19.21
CA LYS A 113 -10.50 3.56 -20.28
C LYS A 113 -9.73 2.51 -21.12
N GLY A 114 -10.36 1.36 -21.37
CA GLY A 114 -9.72 0.32 -22.16
C GLY A 114 -8.50 -0.32 -21.51
N GLY A 115 -8.32 -0.14 -20.23
CA GLY A 115 -7.16 -0.67 -19.53
C GLY A 115 -5.87 0.09 -19.81
N THR A 116 -5.97 1.33 -20.33
CA THR A 116 -4.78 2.11 -20.64
C THR A 116 -4.07 2.56 -19.36
N TYR A 117 -2.76 2.78 -19.49
CA TYR A 117 -1.91 3.17 -18.37
C TYR A 117 -1.79 4.68 -18.26
N TYR A 118 -2.42 5.26 -17.25
CA TYR A 118 -2.21 6.62 -16.80
C TYR A 118 -0.96 6.66 -15.92
N PRO A 119 -0.44 7.83 -15.58
CA PRO A 119 0.74 7.87 -14.71
C PRO A 119 0.57 7.10 -13.40
N VAL A 120 -0.58 7.22 -12.74
CA VAL A 120 -0.81 6.50 -11.48
C VAL A 120 -0.98 5.00 -11.73
N THR A 121 -1.49 4.61 -12.89
CA THR A 121 -1.58 3.18 -13.25
C THR A 121 -0.19 2.56 -13.27
N VAL A 122 0.77 3.25 -13.89
CA VAL A 122 2.16 2.79 -13.91
C VAL A 122 2.70 2.68 -12.51
N LYS A 123 2.48 3.71 -11.69
CA LYS A 123 2.98 3.74 -10.32
C LYS A 123 2.46 2.56 -9.52
N LYS A 124 1.18 2.21 -9.71
CA LYS A 124 0.57 1.09 -9.01
C LYS A 124 1.18 -0.24 -9.46
N HIS A 125 1.37 -0.41 -10.76
CA HIS A 125 2.01 -1.61 -11.31
C HIS A 125 3.42 -1.78 -10.72
N LEU A 126 4.19 -0.69 -10.70
CA LEU A 126 5.54 -0.72 -10.13
C LEU A 126 5.51 -1.06 -8.64
N ARG A 127 4.52 -0.54 -7.90
CA ARG A 127 4.40 -0.87 -6.48
C ARG A 127 4.12 -2.36 -6.29
N ALA A 128 3.25 -2.94 -7.12
CA ALA A 128 2.96 -4.37 -7.03
C ALA A 128 4.24 -5.19 -7.28
N GLN A 129 5.05 -4.79 -8.26
CA GLN A 129 6.31 -5.48 -8.53
C GLN A 129 7.31 -5.32 -7.38
N GLU A 130 7.33 -4.14 -6.75
CA GLU A 130 8.18 -3.91 -5.58
C GLU A 130 7.77 -4.84 -4.43
N ILE A 131 6.47 -4.99 -4.22
CA ILE A 131 5.96 -5.92 -3.20
C ILE A 131 6.40 -7.35 -3.52
N ALA A 132 6.32 -7.74 -4.79
CA ALA A 132 6.76 -9.08 -5.19
C ALA A 132 8.24 -9.28 -4.90
N GLU A 133 9.05 -8.27 -5.16
CA GLU A 133 10.50 -8.37 -4.92
C GLU A 133 10.81 -8.42 -3.43
N GLN A 134 10.18 -7.53 -2.66
CA GLN A 134 10.46 -7.46 -1.21
C GLN A 134 10.07 -8.75 -0.49
N ASN A 135 9.02 -9.40 -0.97
CA ASN A 135 8.44 -10.53 -0.25
C ASN A 135 8.59 -11.89 -0.93
N UNK A 136 9.18 -11.86 -2.31
CA UNK A 136 9.38 -12.87 -2.91
C UNK A 136 8.33 -13.49 -3.26
N LEU A 137 7.45 -13.01 -3.98
CA LEU A 137 6.18 -13.58 -4.40
C LEU A 137 6.12 -13.71 -5.92
N PRO A 138 5.71 -14.86 -6.45
CA PRO A 138 5.50 -14.95 -7.90
C PRO A 138 4.49 -13.92 -8.38
N CYS A 139 4.66 -13.43 -9.61
CA CYS A 139 3.75 -12.44 -10.20
C CYS A 139 2.86 -13.10 -11.24
N ILE A 140 1.57 -12.73 -11.22
CA ILE A 140 0.61 -13.13 -12.25
C ILE A 140 0.03 -11.85 -12.85
N TYR A 141 0.21 -11.67 -14.16
CA TYR A 141 -0.30 -10.51 -14.90
C TYR A 141 -1.50 -10.96 -15.72
N LEU A 142 -2.68 -10.46 -15.38
CA LEU A 142 -3.88 -10.68 -16.21
C LEU A 142 -4.01 -9.47 -17.12
N VAL A 143 -3.61 -9.65 -18.38
CA VAL A 143 -3.38 -8.53 -19.30
C VAL A 143 -4.60 -8.28 -20.17
N ASP A 144 -5.08 -7.03 -20.16
CA ASP A 144 -6.22 -6.59 -20.97
C ASP A 144 -6.10 -5.07 -21.06
N SER A 145 -5.15 -4.58 -21.86
CA SER A 145 -4.73 -3.18 -21.82
C SER A 145 -4.50 -2.60 -23.19
N GLY A 146 -4.92 -1.37 -23.38
CA GLY A 146 -4.65 -0.61 -24.57
C GLY A 146 -3.28 0.05 -24.61
N GLY A 147 -2.44 -0.16 -23.59
CA GLY A 147 -1.10 0.43 -23.56
C GLY A 147 -1.08 1.77 -22.84
N ALA A 148 -0.05 2.57 -23.14
CA ALA A 148 0.12 3.88 -22.48
C ALA A 148 -0.96 4.86 -22.92
N PHE A 149 -1.40 5.70 -21.97
CA PHE A 149 -2.37 6.76 -22.26
C PHE A 149 -1.64 7.89 -23.00
N LEU A 150 -1.82 7.95 -24.31
CA LEU A 150 -1.01 8.83 -25.16
C LEU A 150 -1.10 10.32 -24.82
N PRO A 151 -2.28 10.88 -24.45
CA PRO A 151 -2.30 12.29 -24.10
C PRO A 151 -1.39 12.69 -22.93
N LEU A 152 -1.00 11.74 -22.08
CA LEU A 152 -0.08 11.99 -20.98
C LEU A 152 1.23 11.22 -21.13
N GLN A 153 1.65 10.97 -22.40
CA GLN A 153 2.81 10.11 -22.64
C GLN A 153 4.10 10.66 -22.00
N ASP A 154 4.20 11.98 -21.87
CA ASP A 154 5.36 12.58 -21.24
C ASP A 154 5.45 12.27 -19.74
N GLU A 155 4.32 11.94 -19.11
CA GLU A 155 4.28 11.56 -17.70
C GLU A 155 4.25 10.04 -17.50
N VAL A 156 4.19 9.28 -18.58
CA VAL A 156 4.10 7.82 -18.52
C VAL A 156 5.39 7.16 -19.01
N PHE A 157 6.03 7.72 -20.04
CA PHE A 157 7.06 6.99 -20.79
C PHE A 157 8.50 7.33 -20.41
N PRO A 158 8.95 8.61 -20.41
CA PRO A 158 10.40 8.87 -20.46
C PRO A 158 11.15 8.66 -19.15
N ASP A 159 10.47 8.85 -18.00
CA ASP A 159 11.15 8.88 -16.71
C ASP A 159 11.60 7.49 -16.28
N ARG A 160 12.61 7.46 -15.40
CA ARG A 160 13.21 6.23 -14.89
C ARG A 160 12.20 5.29 -14.25
N ASP A 161 11.36 5.79 -13.36
CA ASP A 161 10.42 4.96 -12.61
C ASP A 161 9.03 5.10 -13.20
N HIS A 162 8.93 4.74 -14.48
CA HIS A 162 7.67 4.79 -15.21
C HIS A 162 7.57 3.56 -16.12
N PHE A 163 6.93 3.71 -17.29
CA PHE A 163 6.46 2.56 -18.06
C PHE A 163 7.57 1.55 -18.36
N GLY A 164 8.75 2.04 -18.76
CA GLY A 164 9.87 1.15 -19.07
C GLY A 164 10.37 0.36 -17.87
N ARG A 165 10.18 0.92 -16.68
CA ARG A 165 10.61 0.25 -15.45
C ARG A 165 9.82 -1.03 -15.19
N ILE A 166 8.60 -1.12 -15.70
CA ILE A 166 7.81 -2.35 -15.60
C ILE A 166 8.59 -3.54 -16.15
N PHE A 167 9.18 -3.35 -17.32
CA PHE A 167 9.87 -4.44 -18.03
C PHE A 167 11.24 -4.70 -17.43
N TYR A 168 11.93 -3.65 -17.02
CA TYR A 168 13.17 -3.78 -16.29
C TYR A 168 12.96 -4.61 -15.02
N ASN A 169 11.92 -4.30 -14.27
CA ASN A 169 11.60 -5.03 -13.05
C ASN A 169 11.25 -6.49 -13.36
N GLN A 170 10.47 -6.70 -14.41
CA GLN A 170 10.05 -8.05 -14.77
C GLN A 170 11.26 -8.95 -15.10
N ALA A 171 12.19 -8.41 -15.87
CA ALA A 171 13.41 -9.16 -16.22
C ALA A 171 14.22 -9.49 -14.97
N ASN A 172 14.36 -8.52 -14.07
CA ASN A 172 15.18 -8.73 -12.87
C ASN A 172 14.49 -9.60 -11.83
N LEU A 173 13.17 -9.55 -11.74
CA LEU A 173 12.44 -10.47 -10.88
C LEU A 173 12.64 -11.91 -11.37
N SER A 174 12.50 -12.13 -12.67
CA SER A 174 12.75 -13.47 -13.24
C SER A 174 14.18 -13.92 -12.97
N ALA A 175 15.15 -13.01 -13.15
CA ALA A 175 16.56 -13.34 -12.91
C ALA A 175 16.83 -13.70 -11.45
N GLN A 176 16.02 -13.17 -10.52
CA GLN A 176 16.14 -13.51 -9.10
C GLN A 176 15.41 -14.80 -8.74
N GLY A 177 14.79 -15.45 -9.72
CA GLY A 177 14.05 -16.68 -9.47
C GLY A 177 12.62 -16.44 -8.99
N ILE A 178 12.11 -15.23 -9.17
CA ILE A 178 10.73 -14.90 -8.81
C ILE A 178 9.88 -15.06 -10.08
N PRO A 179 9.05 -16.11 -10.17
CA PRO A 179 8.34 -16.42 -11.42
C PRO A 179 7.43 -15.31 -11.90
N GLN A 180 7.41 -15.14 -13.22
CA GLN A 180 6.62 -14.12 -13.91
C GLN A 180 5.70 -14.83 -14.89
N ILE A 181 4.39 -14.81 -14.63
CA ILE A 181 3.40 -15.53 -15.41
C ILE A 181 2.41 -14.54 -16.00
N ALA A 182 2.15 -14.60 -17.30
CA ALA A 182 1.18 -13.71 -17.93
C ALA A 182 0.02 -14.50 -18.51
N CYS A 183 -1.15 -13.87 -18.49
CA CYS A 183 -2.35 -14.40 -19.10
C CYS A 183 -2.98 -13.27 -19.91
N VAL A 184 -2.95 -13.39 -21.23
CA VAL A 184 -3.41 -12.33 -22.13
C VAL A 184 -4.87 -12.58 -22.45
N MET A 185 -5.73 -11.74 -21.89
CA MET A 185 -7.19 -11.94 -21.94
C MET A 185 -7.88 -10.83 -22.73
N GLY A 186 -7.10 -10.01 -23.40
CA GLY A 186 -7.59 -8.93 -24.24
C GLY A 186 -6.44 -8.30 -24.97
N SER A 187 -6.55 -7.00 -25.25
CA SER A 187 -5.50 -6.29 -25.99
C SER A 187 -4.20 -6.25 -25.20
N CYS A 188 -3.10 -6.34 -25.94
CA CYS A 188 -1.77 -6.17 -25.39
C CYS A 188 -0.90 -5.60 -26.51
N THR A 189 -0.81 -4.26 -26.53
CA THR A 189 -0.32 -3.54 -27.70
C THR A 189 0.89 -2.66 -27.36
N ALA A 190 1.72 -2.43 -28.35
CA ALA A 190 2.90 -1.57 -28.30
C ALA A 190 3.85 -2.04 -27.20
N GLY A 191 4.37 -1.14 -26.37
CA GLY A 191 5.29 -1.51 -25.31
C GLY A 191 4.74 -2.54 -24.34
N GLY A 192 3.41 -2.50 -24.11
CA GLY A 192 2.76 -3.46 -23.23
C GLY A 192 2.90 -4.90 -23.68
N ALA A 193 3.19 -5.12 -24.97
CA ALA A 193 3.41 -6.48 -25.49
C ALA A 193 4.57 -7.18 -24.79
N TYR A 194 5.48 -6.42 -24.19
CA TYR A 194 6.60 -7.02 -23.48
C TYR A 194 6.20 -7.66 -22.15
N VAL A 195 5.04 -7.32 -21.58
CA VAL A 195 4.60 -8.01 -20.37
C VAL A 195 4.49 -9.53 -20.63
N PRO A 196 3.69 -9.99 -21.61
CA PRO A 196 3.68 -11.43 -21.87
C PRO A 196 4.97 -11.93 -22.53
N ALA A 197 5.59 -11.15 -23.41
CA ALA A 197 6.77 -11.62 -24.14
C ALA A 197 7.97 -11.84 -23.22
N MET A 198 8.02 -11.16 -22.09
CA MET A 198 9.11 -11.30 -21.11
C MET A 198 8.72 -12.12 -19.89
N SER A 199 7.50 -12.65 -19.85
CA SER A 199 7.11 -13.55 -18.77
C SER A 199 7.76 -14.90 -18.95
N ASP A 200 7.93 -15.62 -17.86
CA ASP A 200 8.53 -16.96 -17.89
C ASP A 200 7.61 -17.94 -18.61
N GLU A 201 6.31 -17.75 -18.50
CA GLU A 201 5.32 -18.58 -19.16
C GLU A 201 4.06 -17.75 -19.41
N THR A 202 3.44 -17.92 -20.59
CA THR A 202 2.34 -17.06 -21.05
C THR A 202 1.19 -17.87 -21.61
N VAL A 203 -0.02 -17.53 -21.15
CA VAL A 203 -1.29 -18.07 -21.64
C VAL A 203 -1.99 -16.97 -22.45
N ILE A 204 -2.68 -17.33 -23.53
CA ILE A 204 -3.45 -16.36 -24.32
C ILE A 204 -4.82 -16.95 -24.64
N VAL A 205 -5.87 -16.11 -24.55
CA VAL A 205 -7.24 -16.52 -24.82
C VAL A 205 -7.55 -16.35 -26.32
N ARG A 206 -8.00 -17.43 -26.95
CA ARG A 206 -8.34 -17.45 -28.36
C ARG A 206 -9.45 -16.44 -28.68
N GLU A 207 -9.27 -15.67 -29.74
CA GLU A 207 -10.23 -14.69 -30.27
C GLU A 207 -10.48 -13.50 -29.34
N GLN A 208 -9.78 -13.42 -28.22
CA GLN A 208 -9.88 -12.29 -27.30
C GLN A 208 -8.51 -11.66 -27.06
N GLY A 209 -7.52 -12.48 -26.78
CA GLY A 209 -6.17 -11.99 -26.51
C GLY A 209 -5.42 -11.69 -27.79
N THR A 210 -4.70 -10.56 -27.81
CA THR A 210 -3.80 -10.22 -28.91
C THR A 210 -2.51 -9.64 -28.38
N ILE A 211 -1.40 -9.98 -29.05
CA ILE A 211 -0.09 -9.44 -28.71
C ILE A 211 0.53 -8.93 -30.01
N PHE A 212 0.79 -7.63 -30.09
CA PHE A 212 1.53 -7.09 -31.22
C PHE A 212 2.14 -5.73 -30.86
N LEU A 213 3.32 -5.47 -31.44
CA LEU A 213 3.96 -4.16 -31.26
C LEU A 213 3.23 -3.09 -32.06
N GLY A 214 2.79 -3.44 -33.27
CA GLY A 214 1.97 -2.53 -34.06
C GLY A 214 0.67 -3.19 -34.45
N GLY A 215 -0.45 -2.58 -34.14
CA GLY A 215 -1.77 -3.13 -34.41
C GLY A 215 -2.17 -3.00 -35.89
N PRO A 216 -3.32 -3.59 -36.28
CA PRO A 216 -3.75 -3.56 -37.67
C PRO A 216 -3.78 -2.18 -38.34
N PRO A 217 -4.25 -1.11 -37.65
CA PRO A 217 -4.22 0.21 -38.31
C PRO A 217 -2.80 0.70 -38.63
N LEU A 218 -1.86 0.44 -37.71
CA LEU A 218 -0.46 0.85 -37.96
C LEU A 218 0.15 0.05 -39.10
N VAL A 219 -0.13 -1.25 -39.13
CA VAL A 219 0.36 -2.11 -40.21
C VAL A 219 -0.15 -1.60 -41.58
N LYS A 220 -1.46 -1.28 -41.63
CA LYS A 220 -2.07 -0.78 -42.86
C LYS A 220 -1.41 0.53 -43.29
N ALA A 221 -1.21 1.44 -42.33
CA ALA A 221 -0.61 2.75 -42.65
C ALA A 221 0.84 2.60 -43.11
N ALA A 222 1.60 1.66 -42.53
CA ALA A 222 3.02 1.52 -42.83
C ALA A 222 3.28 0.70 -44.07
N THR A 223 2.49 -0.33 -44.33
CA THR A 223 2.78 -1.30 -45.40
C THR A 223 1.64 -1.45 -46.40
N GLY A 224 0.45 -0.93 -46.11
CA GLY A 224 -0.72 -1.15 -46.95
C GLY A 224 -1.43 -2.48 -46.69
N GLU A 225 -0.84 -3.33 -45.86
CA GLU A 225 -1.39 -4.65 -45.63
C GLU A 225 -2.67 -4.56 -44.76
N VAL A 226 -3.69 -5.29 -45.18
CA VAL A 226 -4.94 -5.36 -44.42
C VAL A 226 -5.00 -6.71 -43.69
N VAL A 227 -5.04 -6.69 -42.37
CA VAL A 227 -4.95 -7.89 -41.58
C VAL A 227 -5.83 -7.71 -40.35
N THR A 228 -6.49 -8.79 -39.91
CA THR A 228 -7.28 -8.72 -38.67
C THR A 228 -6.36 -8.84 -37.47
N ALA A 229 -6.86 -8.42 -36.30
CA ALA A 229 -6.09 -8.53 -35.07
C ALA A 229 -5.72 -9.99 -34.79
N GLU A 230 -6.65 -10.91 -35.01
CA GLU A 230 -6.39 -12.33 -34.75
C GLU A 230 -5.33 -12.89 -35.69
N GLU A 231 -5.37 -12.50 -36.97
CA GLU A 231 -4.38 -12.94 -37.95
C GLU A 231 -3.00 -12.35 -37.62
N LEU A 232 -2.97 -11.12 -37.13
CA LEU A 232 -1.72 -10.42 -36.86
C LEU A 232 -1.03 -10.93 -35.61
N GLY A 233 -1.81 -11.09 -34.53
CA GLY A 233 -1.22 -11.40 -33.23
C GLY A 233 -2.16 -12.10 -32.27
N GLY A 234 -3.04 -12.97 -32.77
CA GLY A 234 -3.93 -13.74 -31.92
C GLY A 234 -3.29 -14.99 -31.34
N ALA A 235 -4.13 -15.78 -30.69
CA ALA A 235 -3.65 -16.94 -29.93
C ALA A 235 -3.04 -18.01 -30.83
N ASP A 236 -3.68 -18.31 -31.97
CA ASP A 236 -3.13 -19.34 -32.85
C ASP A 236 -1.75 -18.95 -33.39
N VAL A 237 -1.62 -17.68 -33.79
CA VAL A 237 -0.34 -17.17 -34.32
C VAL A 237 0.75 -17.34 -33.26
N HIS A 238 0.48 -16.92 -32.04
CA HIS A 238 1.53 -16.83 -31.02
C HIS A 238 1.81 -18.15 -30.32
N THR A 239 0.88 -19.10 -30.34
CA THR A 239 1.15 -20.41 -29.74
C THR A 239 1.65 -21.43 -30.74
N ARG A 240 1.39 -21.21 -32.04
CA ARG A 240 1.77 -22.18 -33.05
C ARG A 240 2.87 -21.73 -33.98
N ILE A 241 2.92 -20.42 -34.33
CA ILE A 241 3.85 -19.93 -35.33
C ILE A 241 5.02 -19.17 -34.70
N SER A 242 4.73 -18.15 -33.93
CA SER A 242 5.79 -17.28 -33.39
C SER A 242 6.41 -17.78 -32.08
N GLY A 243 5.66 -18.51 -31.30
CA GLY A 243 6.15 -18.96 -29.98
C GLY A 243 6.18 -17.87 -28.93
N VAL A 244 5.55 -16.72 -29.17
CA VAL A 244 5.50 -15.65 -28.16
C VAL A 244 4.67 -16.08 -26.94
N ALA A 245 3.67 -16.92 -27.15
CA ALA A 245 2.86 -17.47 -26.05
C ALA A 245 2.98 -18.98 -26.05
N ASP A 246 2.74 -19.57 -24.90
CA ASP A 246 2.98 -21.00 -24.69
C ASP A 246 1.72 -21.83 -24.69
N HIS A 247 0.59 -21.25 -24.26
CA HIS A 247 -0.66 -22.01 -24.08
C HIS A 247 -1.84 -21.22 -24.61
N MET A 248 -2.70 -21.87 -25.39
CA MET A 248 -3.92 -21.28 -25.88
C MET A 248 -5.09 -21.78 -25.03
N ALA A 249 -5.97 -20.87 -24.66
CA ALA A 249 -7.20 -21.20 -23.92
C ALA A 249 -8.40 -20.72 -24.71
N ASP A 250 -9.52 -21.40 -24.54
CA ASP A 250 -10.71 -21.08 -25.31
C ASP A 250 -11.50 -19.90 -24.72
N ASN A 251 -11.36 -19.64 -23.43
CA ASN A 251 -12.10 -18.57 -22.77
C ASN A 251 -11.39 -18.18 -21.47
N ASP A 252 -11.93 -17.17 -20.78
CA ASP A 252 -11.33 -16.69 -19.55
C ASP A 252 -11.18 -17.78 -18.49
N LEU A 253 -12.24 -18.55 -18.26
CA LEU A 253 -12.19 -19.56 -17.19
C LEU A 253 -11.15 -20.62 -17.48
N GLN A 254 -11.04 -21.07 -18.75
CA GLN A 254 -10.05 -22.06 -19.10
C GLN A 254 -8.64 -21.48 -18.96
N ALA A 255 -8.45 -20.20 -19.33
CA ALA A 255 -7.16 -19.55 -19.19
C ALA A 255 -6.73 -19.44 -17.73
N LEU A 256 -7.67 -19.09 -16.86
CA LEU A 256 -7.35 -18.97 -15.44
C LEU A 256 -7.04 -20.35 -14.83
N ALA A 257 -7.76 -21.38 -15.25
CA ALA A 257 -7.45 -22.74 -14.83
C ALA A 257 -6.02 -23.13 -15.28
N ARG A 258 -5.63 -22.70 -16.48
CA ARG A 258 -4.29 -22.97 -16.99
C ARG A 258 -3.24 -22.25 -16.14
N VAL A 259 -3.50 -21.01 -15.77
CA VAL A 259 -2.58 -20.27 -14.89
C VAL A 259 -2.45 -21.00 -13.55
N ARG A 260 -3.56 -21.46 -12.98
CA ARG A 260 -3.51 -22.20 -11.73
C ARG A 260 -2.64 -23.45 -11.86
N ALA A 261 -2.71 -24.14 -13.00
CA ALA A 261 -1.88 -25.31 -13.25
C ALA A 261 -0.40 -24.95 -13.35
N ILE A 262 -0.09 -23.81 -13.99
CA ILE A 262 1.29 -23.33 -14.08
C ILE A 262 1.85 -23.06 -12.68
N ILE A 263 1.06 -22.38 -11.85
CA ILE A 263 1.52 -22.07 -10.49
C ILE A 263 1.75 -23.36 -9.69
N ALA A 264 0.89 -24.36 -9.87
CA ALA A 264 1.05 -25.64 -9.19
C ALA A 264 2.34 -26.34 -9.59
N GLN A 265 2.88 -26.04 -10.77
CA GLN A 265 4.06 -26.70 -11.31
C GLN A 265 5.36 -25.91 -11.05
N LEU A 266 5.29 -24.77 -10.36
CA LEU A 266 6.47 -23.93 -10.14
C LEU A 266 7.51 -24.59 -9.23
N ASN A 267 7.13 -25.65 -8.51
CA ASN A 267 7.99 -26.22 -7.47
C ASN A 267 8.39 -25.14 -6.45
N TRP A 268 7.47 -24.22 -6.19
CA TRP A 268 7.72 -23.11 -5.30
C TRP A 268 7.60 -23.56 -3.86
N ARG A 269 8.59 -23.24 -3.07
CA ARG A 269 8.57 -23.58 -1.66
C ARG A 269 8.74 -22.33 -0.81
N LYS A 270 7.76 -22.09 0.03
CA LYS A 270 7.87 -21.04 1.02
C LYS A 270 8.92 -21.47 2.04
N PRO A 271 9.89 -20.60 2.38
CA PRO A 271 10.89 -21.00 3.38
C PRO A 271 10.23 -21.32 4.72
N GLU A 272 10.85 -22.23 5.45
CA GLU A 272 10.41 -22.48 6.82
C GLU A 272 10.62 -21.22 7.63
N ALA A 273 9.63 -20.87 8.45
CA ALA A 273 9.69 -19.62 9.20
C ALA A 273 10.92 -19.60 10.11
N ALA A 274 11.66 -18.50 10.05
CA ALA A 274 12.87 -18.33 10.86
C ALA A 274 12.53 -17.76 12.24
N MET A 275 11.38 -18.14 12.78
CA MET A 275 10.87 -17.65 14.05
C MET A 275 10.00 -18.70 14.71
N ALA A 276 9.86 -18.61 16.00
CA ALA A 276 9.04 -19.55 16.76
C ALA A 276 7.57 -19.14 16.67
N LEU A 277 6.79 -19.90 15.91
CA LEU A 277 5.37 -19.64 15.79
C LEU A 277 4.63 -20.25 16.98
N GLN A 278 3.51 -19.61 17.35
CA GLN A 278 2.66 -20.08 18.44
C GLN A 278 1.25 -20.31 17.91
N PRO A 279 0.44 -21.08 18.64
CA PRO A 279 -0.97 -21.20 18.25
C PRO A 279 -1.66 -19.84 18.22
N VAL A 280 -2.55 -19.66 17.26
CA VAL A 280 -3.27 -18.40 17.09
C VAL A 280 -4.28 -18.24 18.22
N GLU A 281 -4.32 -17.05 18.82
CA GLU A 281 -5.31 -16.71 19.84
C GLU A 281 -5.93 -15.37 19.50
N GLU A 282 -7.23 -15.27 19.71
CA GLU A 282 -7.91 -13.98 19.51
C GLU A 282 -7.56 -13.01 20.64
N PRO A 283 -7.57 -11.69 20.38
CA PRO A 283 -7.47 -10.72 21.46
C PRO A 283 -8.62 -10.91 22.45
N LEU A 284 -8.38 -10.56 23.70
CA LEU A 284 -9.42 -10.64 24.74
C LEU A 284 -10.42 -9.51 24.64
N LEU A 285 -10.07 -8.43 23.95
CA LEU A 285 -10.93 -7.26 23.78
C LEU A 285 -11.41 -7.18 22.34
N PRO A 286 -12.68 -6.80 22.12
CA PRO A 286 -13.23 -6.88 20.76
C PRO A 286 -12.74 -5.77 19.84
N ALA A 287 -12.54 -6.13 18.58
CA ALA A 287 -11.99 -5.21 17.59
C ALA A 287 -12.89 -4.00 17.34
N HIS A 288 -14.22 -4.17 17.43
CA HIS A 288 -15.12 -3.05 17.14
C HIS A 288 -14.95 -1.89 18.13
N GLU A 289 -14.41 -2.16 19.31
CA GLU A 289 -14.12 -1.10 20.26
C GLU A 289 -13.04 -0.14 19.78
N LEU A 290 -12.25 -0.54 18.77
CA LEU A 290 -11.27 0.39 18.19
C LEU A 290 -11.92 1.69 17.71
N TYR A 291 -13.17 1.62 17.29
CA TYR A 291 -13.86 2.83 16.83
C TYR A 291 -14.00 3.86 17.96
N GLY A 292 -14.05 3.42 19.21
CA GLY A 292 -14.17 4.34 20.34
C GLY A 292 -12.85 4.72 20.99
N VAL A 293 -11.75 4.12 20.57
CA VAL A 293 -10.44 4.41 21.17
C VAL A 293 -9.90 5.77 20.70
N ILE A 294 -10.01 6.06 19.41
CA ILE A 294 -9.40 7.27 18.84
C ILE A 294 -10.34 8.45 19.06
N PRO A 295 -9.89 9.50 19.77
CA PRO A 295 -10.77 10.65 20.01
C PRO A 295 -11.13 11.38 18.72
N ALA A 296 -12.38 11.83 18.63
CA ALA A 296 -12.82 12.65 17.51
C ALA A 296 -12.05 13.97 17.47
N ASP A 297 -11.76 14.52 18.65
CA ASP A 297 -10.90 15.71 18.77
C ASP A 297 -9.45 15.26 18.79
N THR A 298 -8.72 15.53 17.72
CA THR A 298 -7.35 15.06 17.57
C THR A 298 -6.38 15.64 18.59
N ARG A 299 -6.79 16.67 19.32
CA ARG A 299 -5.96 17.25 20.39
C ARG A 299 -5.99 16.42 21.68
N LYS A 300 -6.98 15.54 21.82
CA LYS A 300 -7.12 14.74 23.03
C LYS A 300 -6.22 13.52 22.95
N PRO A 301 -5.46 13.24 24.01
CA PRO A 301 -4.60 12.06 24.01
C PRO A 301 -5.40 10.80 24.32
N TYR A 302 -4.81 9.66 23.96
CA TYR A 302 -5.31 8.36 24.37
C TYR A 302 -4.10 7.45 24.56
N ASP A 303 -4.29 6.36 25.27
CA ASP A 303 -3.22 5.39 25.49
C ASP A 303 -3.21 4.39 24.32
N VAL A 304 -2.13 4.36 23.56
CA VAL A 304 -2.03 3.48 22.39
C VAL A 304 -2.08 2.00 22.78
N ARG A 305 -1.85 1.67 24.05
CA ARG A 305 -2.01 0.29 24.50
C ARG A 305 -3.45 -0.20 24.35
N GLU A 306 -4.42 0.72 24.30
CA GLU A 306 -5.80 0.34 23.99
C GLU A 306 -5.92 -0.23 22.58
N VAL A 307 -5.16 0.32 21.63
CA VAL A 307 -5.13 -0.23 20.27
C VAL A 307 -4.41 -1.57 20.27
N ILE A 308 -3.24 -1.63 20.89
CA ILE A 308 -2.44 -2.86 20.92
C ILE A 308 -3.24 -4.02 21.51
N ALA A 309 -3.98 -3.77 22.58
CA ALA A 309 -4.76 -4.81 23.28
C ALA A 309 -5.81 -5.45 22.36
N ARG A 310 -6.25 -4.72 21.33
CA ARG A 310 -7.29 -5.20 20.43
C ARG A 310 -6.72 -5.78 19.14
N LEU A 311 -5.39 -5.86 19.04
CA LEU A 311 -4.73 -6.40 17.86
C LEU A 311 -3.98 -7.71 18.14
N VAL A 312 -3.39 -7.85 19.32
CA VAL A 312 -2.42 -8.92 19.54
C VAL A 312 -3.06 -10.14 20.21
N ASP A 313 -2.44 -11.28 19.98
CA ASP A 313 -2.92 -12.57 20.49
C ASP A 313 -3.05 -12.53 22.02
N GLY A 314 -4.25 -12.90 22.51
CA GLY A 314 -4.51 -12.97 23.95
C GLY A 314 -4.35 -11.64 24.66
N SER A 315 -4.28 -10.53 23.94
CA SER A 315 -4.01 -9.20 24.47
C SER A 315 -2.74 -9.16 25.32
N ARG A 316 -1.79 -10.05 25.03
CA ARG A 316 -0.53 -10.15 25.76
C ARG A 316 0.53 -9.27 25.11
N PHE A 317 1.21 -8.49 25.95
CA PHE A 317 2.21 -7.53 25.48
C PHE A 317 3.33 -7.44 26.50
N ASP A 318 4.55 -7.69 26.05
CA ASP A 318 5.72 -7.62 26.93
C ASP A 318 6.44 -6.29 26.63
N GLU A 319 6.09 -5.26 27.38
CA GLU A 319 6.55 -3.91 27.10
C GLU A 319 8.02 -3.74 27.44
N PHE A 320 8.76 -3.11 26.53
CA PHE A 320 10.18 -2.83 26.66
C PHE A 320 10.36 -1.39 27.13
N LYS A 321 11.09 -1.20 28.21
CA LYS A 321 11.38 0.10 28.82
C LYS A 321 10.12 0.92 29.09
N PRO A 322 9.14 0.37 29.80
CA PRO A 322 7.87 1.12 30.01
C PRO A 322 8.03 2.42 30.79
N ARG A 323 9.09 2.56 31.57
CA ARG A 323 9.32 3.75 32.40
C ARG A 323 10.22 4.79 31.74
N TYR A 324 10.82 4.48 30.59
CA TYR A 324 11.75 5.37 29.89
C TYR A 324 11.17 5.73 28.54
N GLY A 325 11.25 7.01 28.17
CA GLY A 325 10.76 7.45 26.87
C GLY A 325 9.27 7.13 26.68
N ALA A 326 8.46 7.50 27.66
CA ALA A 326 7.07 7.01 27.77
C ALA A 326 6.17 7.43 26.61
N THR A 327 6.59 8.40 25.79
CA THR A 327 5.78 8.80 24.64
C THR A 327 5.95 7.86 23.43
N LEU A 328 6.82 6.86 23.56
CA LEU A 328 6.92 5.78 22.59
C LEU A 328 6.75 4.47 23.33
N VAL A 329 5.78 3.66 22.90
CA VAL A 329 5.52 2.36 23.49
C VAL A 329 6.16 1.30 22.59
N THR A 330 7.01 0.46 23.18
CA THR A 330 7.68 -0.63 22.46
C THR A 330 7.47 -1.93 23.22
N GLY A 331 7.36 -3.03 22.48
CA GLY A 331 7.23 -4.32 23.17
C GLY A 331 7.01 -5.47 22.23
N PHE A 332 7.07 -6.66 22.80
CA PHE A 332 6.93 -7.91 22.08
C PHE A 332 5.54 -8.49 22.26
N ALA A 333 5.02 -9.08 21.19
CA ALA A 333 3.70 -9.69 21.18
C ALA A 333 3.65 -10.76 20.11
N HIS A 334 2.50 -11.40 20.00
CA HIS A 334 2.20 -12.30 18.88
C HIS A 334 0.96 -11.82 18.17
N LEU A 335 0.94 -12.00 16.86
CA LEU A 335 -0.22 -11.65 16.04
C LEU A 335 -0.43 -12.81 15.07
N HIS A 336 -1.57 -13.49 15.20
CA HIS A 336 -1.85 -14.72 14.46
C HIS A 336 -0.71 -15.72 14.59
N GLY A 337 -0.15 -15.80 15.80
CA GLY A 337 0.91 -16.76 16.11
C GLY A 337 2.32 -16.31 15.72
N TYR A 338 2.44 -15.25 14.93
CA TYR A 338 3.75 -14.72 14.54
C TYR A 338 4.29 -13.80 15.64
N PRO A 339 5.56 -13.97 16.04
CA PRO A 339 6.15 -12.99 16.96
C PRO A 339 6.37 -11.68 16.24
N ILE A 340 6.05 -10.57 16.92
CA ILE A 340 6.24 -9.24 16.39
C ILE A 340 6.79 -8.31 17.47
N GLY A 341 7.49 -7.26 17.02
CA GLY A 341 7.84 -6.13 17.86
C GLY A 341 6.99 -4.95 17.45
N ILE A 342 6.34 -4.32 18.43
CA ILE A 342 5.46 -3.18 18.17
C ILE A 342 6.16 -1.90 18.61
N ILE A 343 6.12 -0.89 17.77
CA ILE A 343 6.57 0.47 18.05
C ILE A 343 5.38 1.39 17.81
N ALA A 344 4.89 2.03 18.86
CA ALA A 344 3.65 2.79 18.79
C ALA A 344 3.80 4.15 19.45
N ASN A 345 3.32 5.19 18.78
CA ASN A 345 3.35 6.54 19.35
C ASN A 345 2.37 6.69 20.49
N ASN A 346 2.80 7.35 21.55
CA ASN A 346 1.97 7.68 22.69
C ASN A 346 2.23 9.13 23.11
N GLY A 347 2.49 9.99 22.13
CA GLY A 347 2.82 11.39 22.33
C GLY A 347 3.94 11.86 21.40
N ILE A 348 4.44 13.05 21.68
CA ILE A 348 5.52 13.68 20.92
C ILE A 348 6.81 12.89 21.12
N LEU A 349 7.66 12.84 20.11
CA LEU A 349 8.97 12.19 20.23
C LEU A 349 9.99 13.10 20.88
N PHE A 350 10.64 12.58 21.91
CA PHE A 350 11.76 13.22 22.60
C PHE A 350 13.03 12.42 22.30
N SER A 351 14.19 12.95 22.75
CA SER A 351 15.45 12.22 22.60
C SER A 351 15.38 10.82 23.20
N GLU A 352 14.85 10.70 24.41
CA GLU A 352 14.77 9.39 25.05
C GLU A 352 13.79 8.45 24.33
N SER A 353 12.70 8.99 23.76
CA SER A 353 11.80 8.17 22.95
C SER A 353 12.54 7.60 21.75
N ALA A 354 13.30 8.45 21.06
CA ALA A 354 14.05 8.03 19.88
C ALA A 354 15.12 6.99 20.22
N LEU A 355 15.83 7.19 21.32
CA LEU A 355 16.86 6.24 21.75
C LEU A 355 16.24 4.89 22.11
N LYS A 356 15.11 4.91 22.78
CA LYS A 356 14.36 3.69 23.11
C LYS A 356 13.94 2.94 21.85
N GLY A 357 13.40 3.68 20.86
CA GLY A 357 12.99 3.08 19.61
C GLY A 357 14.14 2.45 18.85
N ALA A 358 15.28 3.16 18.78
CA ALA A 358 16.45 2.63 18.10
C ALA A 358 16.94 1.34 18.79
N HIS A 359 17.02 1.36 20.11
CA HIS A 359 17.44 0.18 20.86
C HIS A 359 16.50 -1.00 20.62
N PHE A 360 15.20 -0.74 20.64
CA PHE A 360 14.21 -1.80 20.41
C PHE A 360 14.32 -2.38 19.00
N ILE A 361 14.53 -1.52 18.01
CA ILE A 361 14.72 -2.00 16.62
C ILE A 361 15.96 -2.89 16.53
N GLU A 362 17.04 -2.50 17.20
CA GLU A 362 18.25 -3.33 17.22
C GLU A 362 17.98 -4.71 17.82
N LEU A 363 17.22 -4.75 18.91
CA LEU A 363 16.87 -6.04 19.50
C LEU A 363 16.04 -6.90 18.54
N CYS A 364 15.05 -6.31 17.88
CA CYS A 364 14.18 -7.06 16.97
C CYS A 364 14.97 -7.57 15.76
N THR A 365 15.87 -6.74 15.21
CA THR A 365 16.67 -7.17 14.07
C THR A 365 17.62 -8.30 14.44
N GLN A 366 18.22 -8.22 15.64
CA GLN A 366 19.10 -9.30 16.11
C GLN A 366 18.33 -10.60 16.26
N ARG A 367 17.09 -10.51 16.71
CA ARG A 367 16.25 -11.68 17.01
C ARG A 367 15.39 -12.12 15.83
N ASN A 368 15.53 -11.45 14.70
CA ASN A 368 14.77 -11.75 13.48
C ASN A 368 13.25 -11.65 13.70
N ILE A 369 12.82 -10.61 14.41
CA ILE A 369 11.43 -10.38 14.75
C ILE A 369 10.89 -9.24 13.88
N PRO A 370 9.80 -9.47 13.12
CA PRO A 370 9.20 -8.39 12.31
C PRO A 370 8.71 -7.23 13.16
N LEU A 371 8.72 -6.03 12.56
CA LEU A 371 8.34 -4.79 13.24
C LEU A 371 6.99 -4.30 12.74
N VAL A 372 6.13 -3.90 13.68
CA VAL A 372 4.85 -3.27 13.38
C VAL A 372 4.88 -1.86 13.99
N PHE A 373 4.72 -0.85 13.14
CA PHE A 373 4.69 0.55 13.56
C PHE A 373 3.24 1.03 13.57
N LEU A 374 2.78 1.49 14.73
CA LEU A 374 1.46 2.12 14.86
C LEU A 374 1.71 3.60 15.00
N GLN A 375 1.44 4.33 13.93
CA GLN A 375 1.92 5.70 13.81
C GLN A 375 0.81 6.71 14.13
N ASN A 376 1.06 7.54 15.15
CA ASN A 376 0.22 8.68 15.50
C ASN A 376 1.14 9.74 16.06
N ILE A 377 1.78 10.49 15.16
CA ILE A 377 2.88 11.38 15.54
C ILE A 377 2.66 12.78 15.00
N THR A 378 2.83 13.77 15.87
CA THR A 378 2.81 15.17 15.47
C THR A 378 4.20 15.73 15.21
N GLY A 379 5.24 15.03 15.65
CA GLY A 379 6.62 15.43 15.37
C GLY A 379 7.55 15.18 16.54
N PHE A 380 8.79 15.60 16.35
CA PHE A 380 9.76 15.66 17.44
C PHE A 380 9.57 16.96 18.22
N MET A 381 9.89 16.94 19.51
CA MET A 381 9.78 18.12 20.33
C MET A 381 10.72 19.22 19.84
N VAL A 382 10.28 20.46 19.94
CA VAL A 382 11.04 21.63 19.46
C VAL A 382 11.36 22.54 20.62
N GLY A 383 12.41 23.35 20.45
CA GLY A 383 12.80 24.32 21.44
C GLY A 383 14.28 24.26 21.77
N ARG A 384 14.79 25.35 22.39
CA ARG A 384 16.21 25.47 22.70
C ARG A 384 16.73 24.30 23.54
N LYS A 385 15.98 23.94 24.58
CA LYS A 385 16.37 22.86 25.48
C LYS A 385 16.59 21.55 24.71
N TYR A 386 15.71 21.28 23.76
CA TYR A 386 15.75 20.01 23.03
C TYR A 386 16.84 20.00 21.96
N GLU A 387 17.02 21.14 21.29
CA GLU A 387 18.12 21.25 20.31
C GLU A 387 19.48 21.13 21.01
N GLN A 388 19.66 21.84 22.12
CA GLN A 388 20.90 21.77 22.87
C GLN A 388 21.12 20.41 23.52
N GLY A 389 20.04 19.70 23.81
CA GLY A 389 20.10 18.34 24.34
C GLY A 389 20.41 17.28 23.29
N GLY A 390 20.50 17.66 22.01
CA GLY A 390 20.90 16.73 20.97
C GLY A 390 19.76 15.98 20.31
N ILE A 391 18.55 16.56 20.29
CA ILE A 391 17.40 15.83 19.73
C ILE A 391 17.62 15.48 18.25
N ALA A 392 18.37 16.31 17.50
CA ALA A 392 18.65 16.00 16.10
C ALA A 392 19.45 14.71 15.96
N LYS A 393 20.51 14.56 16.77
CA LYS A 393 21.33 13.34 16.68
C LYS A 393 20.58 12.11 17.24
N ASP A 394 19.79 12.31 18.27
CA ASP A 394 19.05 11.20 18.87
C ASP A 394 17.90 10.78 17.95
N GLY A 395 17.20 11.74 17.36
CA GLY A 395 16.18 11.44 16.37
C GLY A 395 16.74 10.72 15.15
N ALA A 396 17.95 11.15 14.72
CA ALA A 396 18.62 10.53 13.59
C ALA A 396 18.96 9.05 13.86
N LYS A 397 19.25 8.71 15.11
CA LYS A 397 19.50 7.29 15.46
C LYS A 397 18.28 6.44 15.20
N LEU A 398 17.11 6.94 15.58
CA LEU A 398 15.86 6.21 15.31
C LEU A 398 15.63 6.07 13.80
N VAL A 399 15.79 7.18 13.07
CA VAL A 399 15.59 7.16 11.61
C VAL A 399 16.56 6.19 10.95
N MET A 400 17.82 6.19 11.39
CA MET A 400 18.82 5.27 10.84
C MET A 400 18.45 3.81 11.16
N ALA A 401 18.03 3.54 12.38
CA ALA A 401 17.65 2.17 12.75
C ALA A 401 16.49 1.69 11.89
N VAL A 402 15.48 2.54 11.69
CA VAL A 402 14.33 2.21 10.84
C VAL A 402 14.79 1.93 9.42
N ALA A 403 15.65 2.80 8.88
CA ALA A 403 16.08 2.69 7.48
C ALA A 403 16.89 1.42 7.23
N CYS A 404 17.73 1.03 8.18
CA CYS A 404 18.65 -0.10 7.98
C CYS A 404 18.06 -1.45 8.35
N ALA A 405 16.98 -1.48 9.13
CA ALA A 405 16.40 -2.75 9.58
C ALA A 405 15.96 -3.59 8.39
N LYS A 406 16.37 -4.86 8.39
CA LYS A 406 16.05 -5.79 7.30
C LYS A 406 14.98 -6.81 7.65
N VAL A 407 14.50 -6.83 8.89
CA VAL A 407 13.32 -7.64 9.20
C VAL A 407 12.11 -7.03 8.50
N PRO A 408 11.06 -7.81 8.25
CA PRO A 408 9.85 -7.23 7.66
C PRO A 408 9.32 -6.09 8.53
N LYS A 409 8.88 -5.02 7.87
CA LYS A 409 8.37 -3.82 8.55
C LYS A 409 6.99 -3.51 7.99
N PHE A 410 6.05 -3.26 8.89
CA PHE A 410 4.67 -2.94 8.52
C PHE A 410 4.25 -1.69 9.28
N THR A 411 3.65 -0.74 8.57
CA THR A 411 3.22 0.51 9.19
C THR A 411 1.71 0.68 9.02
N VAL A 412 1.04 1.05 10.12
CA VAL A 412 -0.35 1.47 10.08
C VAL A 412 -0.42 2.88 10.67
N VAL A 413 -0.87 3.84 9.85
CA VAL A 413 -1.04 5.21 10.31
C VAL A 413 -2.42 5.29 10.93
N ILE A 414 -2.46 5.34 12.26
CA ILE A 414 -3.73 5.28 13.00
C ILE A 414 -4.24 6.66 13.41
N GLY A 415 -3.46 7.69 13.11
CA GLY A 415 -3.80 9.07 13.41
C GLY A 415 -2.92 9.99 12.61
N GLY A 416 -2.19 10.87 13.26
CA GLY A 416 -1.31 11.81 12.56
C GLY A 416 -0.02 11.20 12.07
N SER A 417 0.51 11.74 10.99
CA SER A 417 1.83 11.37 10.46
C SER A 417 2.48 12.65 9.94
N PHE A 418 3.16 13.37 10.82
CA PHE A 418 3.64 14.71 10.50
C PHE A 418 5.14 14.85 10.71
N GLY A 419 5.78 15.52 9.76
CA GLY A 419 7.17 15.91 9.86
C GLY A 419 8.12 14.72 9.92
N ALA A 420 9.29 14.94 10.52
CA ALA A 420 10.32 13.91 10.61
C ALA A 420 9.91 12.73 11.51
N GLY A 421 8.85 12.88 12.30
CA GLY A 421 8.29 11.75 13.04
C GLY A 421 7.81 10.65 12.11
N ASN A 422 7.32 11.02 10.93
CA ASN A 422 6.97 10.04 9.91
C ASN A 422 8.17 9.14 9.59
N TYR A 423 9.36 9.71 9.50
CA TYR A 423 10.57 8.95 9.18
C TYR A 423 10.90 7.94 10.28
N GLY A 424 10.87 8.41 11.52
CA GLY A 424 11.18 7.55 12.67
C GLY A 424 10.17 6.45 12.90
N MET A 425 8.96 6.59 12.35
CA MET A 425 7.90 5.61 12.49
C MET A 425 7.68 4.81 11.19
N CYS A 426 8.70 4.74 10.36
CA CYS A 426 8.71 3.93 9.13
C CYS A 426 7.63 4.37 8.15
N GLY A 427 7.70 5.63 7.73
CA GLY A 427 6.83 6.12 6.68
C GLY A 427 7.19 5.54 5.33
N ARG A 428 6.47 5.97 4.31
CA ARG A 428 6.55 5.37 2.96
C ARG A 428 7.98 5.31 2.43
N ALA A 429 8.76 6.40 2.65
CA ALA A 429 10.12 6.49 2.11
C ALA A 429 11.09 5.51 2.76
N TYR A 430 10.71 4.89 3.87
CA TYR A 430 11.58 3.98 4.61
C TYR A 430 11.29 2.52 4.28
N SER A 431 10.58 2.31 3.18
CA SER A 431 10.38 1.01 2.54
C SER A 431 9.80 -0.06 3.46
N PRO A 432 8.71 0.25 4.18
CA PRO A 432 8.01 -0.85 4.84
C PRO A 432 7.53 -1.85 3.79
N ASN A 433 7.42 -3.12 4.18
CA ASN A 433 6.84 -4.10 3.28
C ASN A 433 5.44 -3.69 2.88
N PHE A 434 4.69 -3.09 3.82
CA PHE A 434 3.36 -2.54 3.57
C PHE A 434 3.12 -1.36 4.50
N LEU A 435 2.32 -0.42 4.01
CA LEU A 435 1.88 0.73 4.80
C LEU A 435 0.41 1.00 4.52
N TRP A 436 -0.40 1.06 5.56
CA TRP A 436 -1.83 1.38 5.44
C TRP A 436 -2.19 2.57 6.29
N MET A 437 -3.31 3.20 5.96
CA MET A 437 -3.85 4.31 6.74
C MET A 437 -5.28 3.98 7.19
N TRP A 438 -5.60 4.38 8.41
CA TRP A 438 -6.99 4.37 8.86
C TRP A 438 -7.70 5.58 8.23
N PRO A 439 -9.04 5.53 8.07
CA PRO A 439 -9.73 6.63 7.38
C PRO A 439 -9.72 7.95 8.13
N ASN A 440 -9.42 7.95 9.42
CA ASN A 440 -9.29 9.16 10.22
C ASN A 440 -7.89 9.77 10.18
N ALA A 441 -6.93 9.11 9.52
CA ALA A 441 -5.54 9.52 9.56
C ALA A 441 -5.32 10.81 8.77
N ARG A 442 -4.22 11.50 9.09
CA ARG A 442 -3.79 12.72 8.36
C ARG A 442 -2.29 12.71 8.22
N ILE A 443 -1.80 13.18 7.07
CA ILE A 443 -0.37 13.14 6.75
C ILE A 443 0.08 14.45 6.12
N GLY A 444 1.28 14.89 6.46
CA GLY A 444 1.86 16.10 5.90
C GLY A 444 3.15 16.48 6.59
N VAL A 445 3.74 17.60 6.15
CA VAL A 445 4.95 18.10 6.81
C VAL A 445 4.60 18.64 8.20
N MET A 446 3.38 19.15 8.36
CA MET A 446 2.83 19.57 9.65
C MET A 446 1.32 19.66 9.50
N GLY A 447 0.60 19.77 10.59
CA GLY A 447 -0.85 19.93 10.53
C GLY A 447 -1.23 21.28 9.93
N GLY A 448 -2.44 21.33 9.35
CA GLY A 448 -2.89 22.54 8.66
C GLY A 448 -2.97 23.77 9.55
N GLU A 449 -3.43 23.60 10.77
CA GLU A 449 -3.49 24.73 11.72
C GLU A 449 -2.09 25.24 12.05
N GLN A 450 -1.15 24.34 12.25
CA GLN A 450 0.23 24.72 12.52
C GLN A 450 0.85 25.43 11.31
N ALA A 451 0.63 24.90 10.12
CA ALA A 451 1.16 25.50 8.89
C ALA A 451 0.60 26.92 8.71
N ALA A 452 -0.70 27.08 8.91
CA ALA A 452 -1.34 28.40 8.79
C ALA A 452 -0.76 29.37 9.82
N SER A 453 -0.55 28.91 11.03
CA SER A 453 0.00 29.77 12.11
C SER A 453 1.44 30.18 11.83
N VAL A 454 2.27 29.25 11.36
CA VAL A 454 3.66 29.56 11.03
C VAL A 454 3.74 30.60 9.91
N LEU A 455 3.00 30.38 8.83
CA LEU A 455 3.03 31.28 7.69
C LEU A 455 2.44 32.66 8.06
N ALA A 456 1.39 32.67 8.88
CA ALA A 456 0.80 33.93 9.34
C ALA A 456 1.78 34.70 10.24
N THR A 457 2.52 34.00 11.09
CA THR A 457 3.52 34.66 11.94
C THR A 457 4.61 35.33 11.11
N VAL A 458 5.11 34.63 10.08
CA VAL A 458 6.12 35.20 9.20
C VAL A 458 5.58 36.45 8.50
N LYS A 459 4.35 36.37 8.00
CA LYS A 459 3.75 37.51 7.31
C LYS A 459 3.50 38.69 8.25
N ARG A 460 2.99 38.39 9.48
CA ARG A 460 2.74 39.45 10.47
C ARG A 460 4.05 40.14 10.83
N ASP A 461 5.11 39.38 11.09
CA ASP A 461 6.40 39.97 11.45
C ASP A 461 6.91 40.87 10.33
N GLY A 462 6.72 40.49 9.06
CA GLY A 462 7.11 41.31 7.92
C GLY A 462 6.32 42.62 7.83
N ILE A 463 5.02 42.56 8.10
CA ILE A 463 4.18 43.73 8.11
C ILE A 463 4.57 44.69 9.23
N GLU A 464 4.77 44.15 10.43
CA GLU A 464 5.11 44.94 11.61
C GLU A 464 6.50 45.55 11.49
N ALA A 465 7.43 44.85 10.85
CA ALA A 465 8.78 45.37 10.61
C ALA A 465 8.77 46.59 9.73
N LYS A 466 7.72 46.74 8.89
CA LYS A 466 7.54 47.92 8.02
C LYS A 466 6.61 48.96 8.65
N GLY A 467 6.29 48.80 9.94
CA GLY A 467 5.47 49.76 10.66
C GLY A 467 3.96 49.63 10.48
N GLY A 468 3.52 48.53 9.85
CA GLY A 468 2.10 48.28 9.65
C GLY A 468 1.49 47.43 10.74
N GLN A 469 0.17 47.25 10.64
CA GLN A 469 -0.60 46.35 11.49
C GLN A 469 -1.41 45.42 10.60
N TRP A 470 -1.62 44.20 11.06
CA TRP A 470 -2.35 43.22 10.29
C TRP A 470 -3.68 42.92 10.99
N PRO A 471 -4.82 43.35 10.43
CA PRO A 471 -6.11 43.12 11.07
C PRO A 471 -6.41 41.62 11.21
N GLY A 472 -7.10 41.26 12.29
CA GLY A 472 -7.43 39.86 12.54
C GLY A 472 -8.26 39.23 11.44
N GLU A 473 -9.18 39.99 10.83
CA GLU A 473 -10.00 39.47 9.75
C GLU A 473 -9.15 39.11 8.53
N GLU A 474 -8.14 39.94 8.23
CA GLU A 474 -7.24 39.68 7.10
C GLU A 474 -6.35 38.46 7.40
N GLU A 475 -5.92 38.32 8.66
CA GLU A 475 -5.14 37.16 9.08
C GLU A 475 -5.95 35.90 8.90
N ASP A 476 -7.21 35.86 9.34
CA ASP A 476 -8.06 34.69 9.20
C ASP A 476 -8.30 34.36 7.72
N ALA A 477 -8.50 35.41 6.89
CA ALA A 477 -8.66 35.19 5.46
C ALA A 477 -7.41 34.63 4.80
N PHE A 478 -6.23 34.96 5.34
CA PHE A 478 -4.96 34.42 4.87
C PHE A 478 -4.81 32.95 5.28
N LYS A 479 -5.21 32.61 6.50
CA LYS A 479 -5.03 31.27 7.06
C LYS A 479 -5.97 30.23 6.47
N THR A 480 -7.20 30.62 6.15
CA THR A 480 -8.25 29.66 5.75
C THR A 480 -7.85 28.83 4.51
N PRO A 481 -7.36 29.42 3.41
CA PRO A 481 -6.96 28.59 2.26
C PRO A 481 -5.82 27.64 2.60
N ILE A 482 -4.92 28.05 3.51
CA ILE A 482 -3.80 27.18 3.92
C ILE A 482 -4.33 25.99 4.68
N ARG A 483 -5.22 26.21 5.63
CA ARG A 483 -5.85 25.11 6.37
C ARG A 483 -6.55 24.14 5.43
N ASP A 484 -7.33 24.69 4.48
CA ASP A 484 -8.09 23.87 3.54
C ASP A 484 -7.18 23.04 2.66
N GLN A 485 -6.08 23.64 2.18
CA GLN A 485 -5.12 22.94 1.34
C GLN A 485 -4.48 21.78 2.10
N PHE A 486 -4.03 22.03 3.33
CA PHE A 486 -3.37 20.99 4.12
C PHE A 486 -4.34 19.89 4.52
N GLU A 487 -5.61 20.25 4.81
CA GLU A 487 -6.62 19.24 5.11
C GLU A 487 -6.90 18.36 3.89
N GLN A 488 -7.02 18.95 2.72
CA GLN A 488 -7.25 18.20 1.48
C GLN A 488 -6.07 17.30 1.17
N GLN A 489 -4.86 17.84 1.22
CA GLN A 489 -3.67 17.09 0.82
C GLN A 489 -3.22 16.08 1.88
N GLY A 490 -3.68 16.25 3.12
CA GLY A 490 -3.37 15.32 4.19
C GLY A 490 -4.37 14.20 4.37
N HIS A 491 -5.46 14.22 3.61
CA HIS A 491 -6.54 13.24 3.74
C HIS A 491 -6.10 11.87 3.20
N PRO A 492 -6.52 10.78 3.84
CA PRO A 492 -6.11 9.45 3.36
C PRO A 492 -6.50 9.16 1.91
N TYR A 493 -7.64 9.65 1.45
CA TYR A 493 -8.03 9.40 0.05
C TYR A 493 -7.10 10.11 -0.92
N TYR A 494 -6.66 11.32 -0.58
CA TYR A 494 -5.69 12.04 -1.39
C TYR A 494 -4.35 11.28 -1.43
N ALA A 495 -3.92 10.80 -0.27
CA ALA A 495 -2.69 10.04 -0.15
C ALA A 495 -2.77 8.71 -0.93
N SER A 496 -3.86 7.98 -0.74
CA SER A 496 -4.03 6.68 -1.36
C SER A 496 -4.17 6.80 -2.88
N ALA A 497 -4.82 7.88 -3.35
CA ALA A 497 -4.93 8.14 -4.79
C ALA A 497 -3.55 8.21 -5.44
N ARG A 498 -2.55 8.65 -4.69
CA ARG A 498 -1.18 8.84 -5.19
C ARG A 498 -0.22 7.74 -4.75
N LEU A 499 -0.76 6.69 -4.14
CA LEU A 499 0.02 5.54 -3.64
C LEU A 499 1.04 5.91 -2.56
N TRP A 500 0.70 6.89 -1.71
CA TRP A 500 1.50 7.14 -0.52
C TRP A 500 1.27 6.05 0.53
N ASP A 501 0.28 5.21 0.31
CA ASP A 501 -0.01 4.03 1.13
C ASP A 501 -0.41 2.87 0.22
N ASP A 502 -0.62 1.72 0.83
CA ASP A 502 -1.08 0.53 0.12
C ASP A 502 -2.57 0.29 0.30
N GLY A 503 -3.24 1.24 0.94
CA GLY A 503 -4.68 1.21 1.08
C GLY A 503 -5.14 1.88 2.36
N VAL A 504 -6.37 2.39 2.30
CA VAL A 504 -7.07 2.89 3.48
C VAL A 504 -7.91 1.72 3.99
N ILE A 505 -7.75 1.38 5.28
CA ILE A 505 -8.41 0.20 5.83
C ILE A 505 -9.33 0.56 6.99
N ASP A 506 -10.38 -0.23 7.14
CA ASP A 506 -11.24 -0.17 8.30
C ASP A 506 -10.44 -0.60 9.53
N PRO A 507 -10.44 0.18 10.63
CA PRO A 507 -9.66 -0.23 11.81
C PRO A 507 -9.92 -1.66 12.29
N VAL A 508 -11.15 -2.15 12.16
CA VAL A 508 -11.45 -3.52 12.63
C VAL A 508 -10.77 -4.59 11.76
N ASP A 509 -10.29 -4.24 10.57
CA ASP A 509 -9.59 -5.18 9.69
C ASP A 509 -8.08 -5.21 9.95
N THR A 510 -7.57 -4.37 10.83
CA THR A 510 -6.12 -4.18 10.97
C THR A 510 -5.40 -5.49 11.31
N ARG A 511 -5.94 -6.24 12.27
CA ARG A 511 -5.33 -7.52 12.67
C ARG A 511 -5.24 -8.49 11.50
N ARG A 512 -6.33 -8.62 10.73
CA ARG A 512 -6.37 -9.54 9.59
C ARG A 512 -5.41 -9.10 8.49
N VAL A 513 -5.37 -7.80 8.21
CA VAL A 513 -4.49 -7.26 7.17
C VAL A 513 -3.02 -7.50 7.55
N LEU A 514 -2.66 -7.22 8.81
CA LEU A 514 -1.30 -7.46 9.27
C LEU A 514 -0.94 -8.95 9.21
N ALA A 515 -1.87 -9.83 9.55
CA ALA A 515 -1.60 -11.27 9.51
C ALA A 515 -1.33 -11.74 8.08
N LEU A 516 -2.12 -11.24 7.11
CA LEU A 516 -1.90 -11.60 5.71
C LEU A 516 -0.55 -11.09 5.22
N ALA A 517 -0.20 -9.86 5.63
CA ALA A 517 1.08 -9.27 5.24
C ALA A 517 2.26 -10.01 5.86
N LEU A 518 2.13 -10.40 7.13
CA LEU A 518 3.17 -11.19 7.79
C LEU A 518 3.39 -12.51 7.05
N SER A 519 2.30 -13.21 6.74
CA SER A 519 2.40 -14.46 5.99
C SER A 519 3.13 -14.25 4.67
N ALA A 520 2.71 -13.23 3.91
CA ALA A 520 3.32 -12.95 2.61
C ALA A 520 4.82 -12.66 2.74
N SER A 521 5.20 -11.88 3.75
CA SER A 521 6.59 -11.46 3.91
C SER A 521 7.53 -12.62 4.21
N LEU A 522 7.01 -13.73 4.72
CA LEU A 522 7.84 -14.88 5.05
C LEU A 522 8.19 -15.73 3.83
N ASN A 523 7.71 -15.37 2.65
CA ASN A 523 8.18 -16.01 1.41
C ASN A 523 9.61 -15.57 1.07
N ALA A 524 10.05 -14.44 1.56
CA ALA A 524 11.42 -13.98 1.36
C ALA A 524 12.31 -14.55 2.46
N PRO A 525 13.55 -14.94 2.12
CA PRO A 525 14.45 -15.43 3.16
C PRO A 525 14.88 -14.32 4.10
N PRO A 526 15.23 -14.65 5.35
CA PRO A 526 15.71 -13.64 6.29
C PRO A 526 16.97 -12.96 5.77
N GLN A 527 17.08 -11.67 6.04
CA GLN A 527 18.23 -10.87 5.65
C GLN A 527 18.98 -10.39 6.88
N GLN A 528 20.29 -10.27 6.76
CA GLN A 528 21.11 -9.75 7.84
C GLN A 528 21.04 -8.24 7.89
N THR A 529 20.74 -7.68 9.06
CA THR A 529 20.73 -6.24 9.26
C THR A 529 22.13 -5.74 9.58
N ARG A 530 22.51 -4.63 8.98
CA ARG A 530 23.73 -3.91 9.30
C ARG A 530 23.38 -2.44 9.44
N PHE A 531 23.88 -1.81 10.47
CA PHE A 531 23.62 -0.39 10.72
C PHE A 531 24.81 0.45 10.30
N GLY A 532 24.54 1.67 9.87
CA GLY A 532 25.58 2.65 9.66
C GLY A 532 26.08 3.21 10.99
N VAL A 533 26.90 4.24 10.91
CA VAL A 533 27.49 4.86 12.10
C VAL A 533 26.44 5.72 12.79
N PHE A 534 26.14 5.40 14.04
CA PHE A 534 25.27 6.23 14.88
C PHE A 534 26.11 7.33 15.52
N ARG A 535 25.66 8.57 15.36
CA ARG A 535 26.33 9.70 15.98
C ARG A 535 25.97 9.74 17.48
N MET A 536 27.00 9.80 18.34
CA MET A 536 26.81 9.79 19.78
C MET A 536 26.81 11.19 20.40
#